data_61d689c8250c90fdf9a22d3332f48e64
#
_entry.id   61d689c8250c90fdf9a22d3332f48e64
#
_cell.length_a   1.000
_cell.length_b   1.000
_cell.length_c   1.000
_cell.angle_alpha   90.00
_cell.angle_beta   90.00
_cell.angle_gamma   90.00
#
_symmetry.space_group_name_H-M   'P 1'
#
loop_
_entity.id
_entity.type
_entity.pdbx_description
1 polymer ?
#
loop_
_entity_poly.entity_id
_entity_poly.type
_entity_poly.pdbx_seq_one_letter_code
_entity_poly.pdbx_strand_id
1 'polypeptide(L)' 'MKTEASAQNTCVIWIDDPNRIVSFQKAEGFEPQSFASPDERLAYAFEKCASGYRVQ' A
#
# COMPACT_ATOMS: atom_id res chain seq x y z
N MET A 1 21.09 12.44 -7.19
CA MET A 1 20.73 12.23 -7.07
C MET A 1 20.18 11.87 -6.69
N LYS A 2 20.12 11.73 -6.53
CA LYS A 2 19.55 11.34 -6.18
C LYS A 2 18.98 10.82 -5.61
N THR A 3 18.87 10.95 -5.47
CA THR A 3 18.29 10.41 -4.99
C THR A 3 17.64 9.94 -4.69
N GLU A 4 17.61 9.92 -4.52
CA GLU A 4 17.00 9.61 -4.33
C GLU A 4 16.37 8.91 -4.33
N ALA A 5 16.53 8.75 -4.33
CA ALA A 5 16.03 8.14 -4.36
C ALA A 5 15.31 7.68 -3.89
N SER A 6 15.36 7.66 -3.41
CA SER A 6 14.84 7.26 -2.97
C SER A 6 13.81 7.10 -3.07
N ALA A 7 13.63 7.53 -3.03
CA ALA A 7 12.75 7.42 -3.16
C ALA A 7 11.99 6.75 -3.54
N GLN A 8 12.25 6.72 -3.55
CA GLN A 8 11.85 6.05 -3.88
C GLN A 8 11.25 5.17 -3.96
N ASN A 9 11.43 5.32 -4.25
CA ASN A 9 10.91 4.13 -4.30
C ASN A 9 10.10 3.64 -3.35
N THR A 10 9.29 4.22 -2.88
CA THR A 10 8.54 3.83 -1.75
C THR A 10 7.35 3.02 -2.18
N CYS A 11 7.28 1.77 -1.74
CA CYS A 11 6.18 0.89 -2.07
C CYS A 11 5.25 0.89 -0.86
N VAL A 12 4.19 1.69 -0.93
CA VAL A 12 3.30 1.90 0.21
C VAL A 12 1.89 1.51 -0.17
N ILE A 13 1.21 0.84 0.74
CA ILE A 13 -0.23 0.60 0.67
C ILE A 13 -0.88 1.42 1.78
N TRP A 14 -1.96 2.06 1.47
CA TRP A 14 -2.75 2.83 2.42
C TRP A 14 -3.97 2.00 2.79
N ILE A 15 -4.21 1.80 4.10
CA ILE A 15 -5.17 0.82 4.58
C ILE A 15 -6.20 1.50 5.48
N ASP A 16 -7.47 1.16 5.22
CA ASP A 16 -8.59 1.57 6.08
C ASP A 16 -9.24 0.29 6.60
N ASP A 17 -8.76 -0.17 7.75
CA ASP A 17 -9.24 -1.42 8.33
C ASP A 17 -10.73 -1.42 8.65
N PRO A 18 -11.27 -0.36 9.28
CA PRO A 18 -12.69 -0.38 9.60
C PRO A 18 -13.59 -0.58 8.38
N ASN A 19 -13.20 -0.02 7.25
CA ASN A 19 -14.00 -0.13 6.02
C ASN A 19 -13.48 -1.20 5.08
N ARG A 20 -12.35 -1.83 5.41
CA ARG A 20 -11.74 -2.89 4.64
C ARG A 20 -11.42 -2.44 3.22
N ILE A 21 -10.68 -1.36 3.15
CA ILE A 21 -10.28 -0.78 1.87
C ILE A 21 -8.77 -0.61 1.87
N VAL A 22 -8.15 -0.89 0.73
CA VAL A 22 -6.73 -0.59 0.52
C VAL A 22 -6.60 0.31 -0.70
N SER A 23 -5.55 1.13 -0.70
CA SER A 23 -5.31 2.05 -1.79
C SER A 23 -3.82 2.07 -2.09
N PHE A 24 -3.48 2.11 -3.38
CA PHE A 24 -2.08 2.28 -3.78
C PHE A 24 -1.66 3.74 -3.77
N GLN A 25 -2.59 4.65 -3.54
CA GLN A 25 -2.31 6.07 -3.48
C GLN A 25 -2.67 6.59 -2.11
N LYS A 26 -2.00 7.68 -1.72
CA LYS A 26 -2.29 8.29 -0.43
C LYS A 26 -3.77 8.59 -0.32
N ALA A 27 -4.33 8.19 0.81
CA ALA A 27 -5.74 8.42 1.08
C ALA A 27 -5.88 8.91 2.51
N GLU A 28 -6.64 9.98 2.67
CA GLU A 28 -6.82 10.60 3.97
C GLU A 28 -7.57 9.66 4.89
N GLY A 29 -7.05 9.55 6.11
CA GLY A 29 -7.67 8.66 7.10
C GLY A 29 -7.19 7.22 7.02
N PHE A 30 -6.41 6.89 5.99
CA PHE A 30 -5.83 5.56 5.84
C PHE A 30 -4.45 5.53 6.47
N GLU A 31 -4.03 4.35 6.90
CA GLU A 31 -2.71 4.16 7.49
C GLU A 31 -1.75 3.61 6.44
N PRO A 32 -0.52 4.13 6.39
CA PRO A 32 0.45 3.65 5.40
C PRO A 32 1.17 2.40 5.88
N GLN A 33 1.44 1.50 4.94
CA GLN A 33 2.24 0.32 5.19
C GLN A 33 3.30 0.25 4.10
N SER A 34 4.57 0.23 4.50
CA SER A 34 5.70 0.24 3.56
C SER A 34 6.17 -1.17 3.26
N PHE A 35 6.65 -1.35 2.04
CA PHE A 35 7.17 -2.64 1.59
C PHE A 35 8.50 -2.43 0.88
N ALA A 36 9.31 -3.49 0.83
CA ALA A 36 10.63 -3.42 0.26
C ALA A 36 10.61 -3.40 -1.27
N SER A 37 9.55 -3.90 -1.89
CA SER A 37 9.49 -3.98 -3.34
C SER A 37 8.05 -3.87 -3.81
N PRO A 38 7.83 -3.52 -5.09
CA PRO A 38 6.47 -3.51 -5.65
C PRO A 38 5.81 -4.87 -5.60
N ASP A 39 6.61 -5.93 -5.75
CA ASP A 39 6.06 -7.30 -5.71
C ASP A 39 5.49 -7.61 -4.34
N GLU A 40 6.19 -7.21 -3.28
CA GLU A 40 5.69 -7.42 -1.93
C GLU A 40 4.43 -6.62 -1.67
N ARG A 41 4.40 -5.40 -2.17
CA ARG A 41 3.22 -4.56 -2.02
C ARG A 41 2.01 -5.20 -2.71
N LEU A 42 2.23 -5.70 -3.92
CA LEU A 42 1.15 -6.32 -4.68
C LEU A 42 0.66 -7.60 -4.00
N ALA A 43 1.59 -8.40 -3.49
CA ALA A 43 1.22 -9.64 -2.78
C ALA A 43 0.37 -9.31 -1.55
N TYR A 44 0.74 -8.24 -0.83
CA TYR A 44 -0.02 -7.83 0.33
C TYR A 44 -1.43 -7.42 -0.06
N ALA A 45 -1.56 -6.68 -1.17
CA ALA A 45 -2.87 -6.26 -1.65
C ALA A 45 -3.74 -7.45 -2.00
N PHE A 46 -3.16 -8.46 -2.64
CA PHE A 46 -3.89 -9.69 -2.95
C PHE A 46 -4.36 -10.39 -1.68
N GLU A 47 -3.51 -10.45 -0.67
CA GLU A 47 -3.89 -11.07 0.60
C GLU A 47 -5.07 -10.34 1.23
N LYS A 48 -5.02 -9.02 1.20
CA LYS A 48 -6.11 -8.24 1.77
C LYS A 48 -7.40 -8.44 1.00
N CYS A 49 -7.31 -8.49 -0.33
CA CYS A 49 -8.50 -8.76 -1.13
C CYS A 49 -9.09 -10.13 -0.81
N ALA A 50 -8.23 -11.13 -0.60
CA ALA A 50 -8.70 -12.45 -0.23
C ALA A 50 -9.39 -12.45 1.14
N SER A 51 -9.05 -11.48 1.98
CA SER A 51 -9.65 -11.34 3.31
C SER A 51 -10.90 -10.46 3.30
N GLY A 52 -11.32 -10.01 2.13
CA GLY A 52 -12.54 -9.21 2.02
C GLY A 52 -12.33 -7.72 1.85
N TYR A 53 -11.08 -7.27 1.74
CA TYR A 53 -10.80 -5.86 1.49
C TYR A 53 -11.02 -5.54 0.01
N ARG A 54 -11.27 -4.28 -0.26
CA ARG A 54 -11.42 -3.78 -1.63
C ARG A 54 -10.30 -2.81 -1.96
N VAL A 55 -9.97 -2.73 -3.23
CA VAL A 55 -8.98 -1.75 -3.70
C VAL A 55 -9.74 -0.52 -4.17
N GLN A 56 -9.30 0.61 -3.64
CA GLN A 56 -9.89 1.88 -3.99
C GLN A 56 -9.32 2.41 -5.30
#